data_51fe23a5db17bf2b8e695669393478c2
#
_entry.id   51fe23a5db17bf2b8e695669393478c2
#
_cell.length_a   1.000
_cell.length_b   1.000
_cell.length_c   1.000
_cell.angle_alpha   90.00
_cell.angle_beta   90.00
_cell.angle_gamma   90.00
#
_symmetry.space_group_name_H-M   'P 1'
#
loop_
_entity.id
_entity.type
_entity.pdbx_description
1 polymer ?
#
loop_
_entity_poly.entity_id
_entity_poly.type
_entity_poly.pdbx_seq_one_letter_code
_entity_poly.pdbx_strand_id
1 'polypeptide(L)'
;MRKNQFCQHKDVFERMNYLYQASHLMALKNRIMASYFGNNMLACARKAVVRMEPNLKRTICKCCQSPLTPGETARVRLVSKPVKSVKWTCLTCMNSKRYPMKKGYKLWLDQSESTVQMLDFTPKSKNGNFEKSGSEGNSVKVKE
;
A
#
# COMPACT_ATOMS: atom_id res chain seq x y z
N MET A 1 -17.33 -32.21 1.68
CA MET A 1 -17.74 -30.93 2.31
C MET A 1 -16.59 -29.95 2.20
N ARG A 2 -16.68 -28.91 1.36
CA ARG A 2 -15.68 -27.86 1.29
C ARG A 2 -15.87 -26.97 2.53
N LYS A 3 -14.92 -27.02 3.48
CA LYS A 3 -14.88 -26.09 4.60
C LYS A 3 -14.78 -24.69 4.03
N ASN A 4 -15.75 -23.82 4.34
CA ASN A 4 -15.64 -22.39 4.05
C ASN A 4 -14.37 -21.88 4.73
N GLN A 5 -13.32 -21.59 3.96
CA GLN A 5 -12.11 -20.98 4.47
C GLN A 5 -12.43 -19.52 4.79
N PHE A 6 -12.87 -19.26 6.01
CA PHE A 6 -12.96 -17.89 6.51
C PHE A 6 -11.55 -17.34 6.74
N CYS A 7 -11.35 -16.06 6.41
CA CYS A 7 -10.11 -15.40 6.70
C CYS A 7 -9.87 -15.41 8.23
N GLN A 8 -8.84 -16.09 8.67
CA GLN A 8 -8.52 -16.29 10.11
C GLN A 8 -8.34 -14.99 10.88
N HIS A 9 -7.96 -13.89 10.19
CA HIS A 9 -7.62 -12.61 10.80
C HIS A 9 -8.49 -11.46 10.28
N LYS A 10 -9.75 -11.75 9.90
CA LYS A 10 -10.68 -10.76 9.35
C LYS A 10 -10.80 -9.52 10.25
N ASP A 11 -11.05 -9.75 11.55
CA ASP A 11 -11.23 -8.66 12.54
C ASP A 11 -9.96 -7.79 12.65
N VAL A 12 -8.78 -8.42 12.57
CA VAL A 12 -7.51 -7.70 12.60
C VAL A 12 -7.33 -6.84 11.35
N PHE A 13 -7.69 -7.35 10.18
CA PHE A 13 -7.62 -6.59 8.94
C PHE A 13 -8.60 -5.41 8.93
N GLU A 14 -9.82 -5.60 9.40
CA GLU A 14 -10.81 -4.53 9.54
C GLU A 14 -10.31 -3.43 10.48
N ARG A 15 -9.76 -3.81 11.64
CA ARG A 15 -9.15 -2.86 12.57
C ARG A 15 -7.95 -2.14 11.99
N MET A 16 -7.08 -2.83 11.27
CA MET A 16 -5.93 -2.22 10.60
C MET A 16 -6.36 -1.22 9.53
N ASN A 17 -7.38 -1.56 8.74
CA ASN A 17 -7.94 -0.69 7.71
C ASN A 17 -8.51 0.60 8.33
N TYR A 18 -9.30 0.48 9.39
CA TYR A 18 -9.80 1.62 10.14
C TYR A 18 -8.68 2.52 10.65
N LEU A 19 -7.66 1.96 11.30
CA LEU A 19 -6.53 2.72 11.84
C LEU A 19 -5.72 3.41 10.73
N TYR A 20 -5.59 2.77 9.56
CA TYR A 20 -4.93 3.35 8.41
C TYR A 20 -5.70 4.55 7.88
N GLN A 21 -7.01 4.43 7.69
CA GLN A 21 -7.87 5.53 7.24
C GLN A 21 -7.87 6.69 8.24
N ALA A 22 -7.99 6.39 9.54
CA ALA A 22 -7.92 7.39 10.60
C ALA A 22 -6.56 8.12 10.62
N SER A 23 -5.46 7.40 10.40
CA SER A 23 -4.12 7.98 10.28
C SER A 23 -4.04 8.97 9.11
N HIS A 24 -4.58 8.63 7.94
CA HIS A 24 -4.61 9.52 6.79
C HIS A 24 -5.48 10.75 7.02
N LEU A 25 -6.65 10.58 7.61
CA LEU A 25 -7.56 11.70 7.92
C LEU A 25 -6.91 12.71 8.89
N MET A 26 -6.16 12.20 9.87
CA MET A 26 -5.46 13.03 10.85
C MET A 26 -4.15 13.63 10.36
N ALA A 27 -3.60 13.14 9.25
CA ALA A 27 -2.29 13.54 8.75
C ALA A 27 -2.13 15.04 8.51
N LEU A 28 -3.20 15.71 8.07
CA LEU A 28 -3.26 17.14 7.82
C LEU A 28 -3.52 17.95 9.08
N LYS A 29 -4.37 17.43 9.96
CA LYS A 29 -4.82 18.16 11.16
C LYS A 29 -3.83 18.04 12.31
N ASN A 30 -3.40 16.82 12.60
CA ASN A 30 -2.50 16.54 13.73
C ASN A 30 -1.54 15.38 13.39
N ARG A 31 -0.28 15.74 13.11
CA ARG A 31 0.77 14.78 12.73
C ARG A 31 1.13 13.79 13.85
N ILE A 32 0.98 14.20 15.12
CA ILE A 32 1.26 13.33 16.26
C ILE A 32 0.20 12.23 16.34
N MET A 33 -1.07 12.61 16.24
CA MET A 33 -2.17 11.63 16.23
C MET A 33 -2.12 10.71 15.02
N ALA A 34 -1.74 11.22 13.86
CA ALA A 34 -1.52 10.40 12.66
C ALA A 34 -0.45 9.33 12.88
N SER A 35 0.67 9.71 13.51
CA SER A 35 1.74 8.77 13.88
C SER A 35 1.27 7.74 14.90
N TYR A 36 0.47 8.14 15.87
CA TYR A 36 -0.10 7.25 16.89
C TYR A 36 -1.00 6.18 16.26
N PHE A 37 -1.92 6.58 15.37
CA PHE A 37 -2.76 5.61 14.64
C PHE A 37 -1.94 4.67 13.75
N GLY A 38 -0.94 5.20 13.04
CA GLY A 38 -0.02 4.40 12.22
C GLY A 38 0.76 3.37 13.06
N ASN A 39 1.24 3.77 14.25
CA ASN A 39 1.92 2.87 15.17
C ASN A 39 0.99 1.76 15.68
N ASN A 40 -0.23 2.10 16.07
CA ASN A 40 -1.22 1.12 16.53
C ASN A 40 -1.58 0.13 15.43
N MET A 41 -1.70 0.57 14.17
CA MET A 41 -1.93 -0.31 13.04
C MET A 41 -0.78 -1.32 12.88
N LEU A 42 0.47 -0.85 12.92
CA LEU A 42 1.65 -1.73 12.85
C LEU A 42 1.75 -2.68 14.06
N ALA A 43 1.36 -2.23 15.24
CA ALA A 43 1.30 -3.07 16.43
C ALA A 43 0.28 -4.20 16.29
N CYS A 44 -0.91 -3.91 15.72
CA CYS A 44 -1.91 -4.94 15.40
C CYS A 44 -1.37 -5.98 14.43
N ALA A 45 -0.70 -5.53 13.34
CA ALA A 45 -0.09 -6.43 12.37
C ALA A 45 0.97 -7.35 12.99
N ARG A 46 1.82 -6.80 13.88
CA ARG A 46 2.86 -7.58 14.57
C ARG A 46 2.26 -8.61 15.54
N LYS A 47 1.24 -8.21 16.33
CA LYS A 47 0.57 -9.12 17.28
C LYS A 47 -0.10 -10.29 16.57
N ALA A 48 -0.73 -10.04 15.44
CA ALA A 48 -1.39 -11.08 14.65
C ALA A 48 -0.44 -11.83 13.70
N VAL A 49 0.85 -11.47 13.68
CA VAL A 49 1.87 -12.05 12.77
C VAL A 49 1.47 -11.94 11.30
N VAL A 50 0.73 -10.88 10.95
CA VAL A 50 0.27 -10.64 9.57
C VAL A 50 1.30 -9.81 8.80
N ARG A 51 1.59 -10.23 7.59
CA ARG A 51 2.47 -9.48 6.67
C ARG A 51 1.64 -8.47 5.89
N MET A 52 2.05 -7.22 5.95
CA MET A 52 1.44 -6.16 5.15
C MET A 52 2.02 -6.14 3.74
N GLU A 53 1.18 -5.77 2.79
CA GLU A 53 1.59 -5.55 1.41
C GLU A 53 2.70 -4.51 1.31
N PRO A 54 3.70 -4.72 0.42
CA PRO A 54 4.81 -3.79 0.22
C PRO A 54 4.37 -2.37 -0.17
N ASN A 55 3.33 -2.26 -1.00
CA ASN A 55 2.80 -0.96 -1.42
C ASN A 55 2.28 -0.17 -0.22
N LEU A 56 1.51 -0.81 0.65
CA LEU A 56 1.04 -0.21 1.90
C LEU A 56 2.20 0.21 2.81
N LYS A 57 3.26 -0.61 2.91
CA LYS A 57 4.47 -0.25 3.68
C LYS A 57 5.22 0.95 3.11
N ARG A 58 5.11 1.18 1.79
CA ARG A 58 5.73 2.34 1.13
C ARG A 58 5.04 3.64 1.52
N THR A 59 3.74 3.62 1.76
CA THR A 59 2.96 4.82 2.14
C THR A 59 3.16 5.26 3.59
N ILE A 60 3.87 4.49 4.42
CA ILE A 60 4.06 4.78 5.84
C ILE A 60 5.55 5.05 6.11
N CYS A 61 5.84 6.06 6.92
CA CYS A 61 7.21 6.33 7.37
C CYS A 61 7.75 5.18 8.22
N LYS A 62 9.03 4.83 8.05
CA LYS A 62 9.67 3.78 8.87
C LYS A 62 9.96 4.22 10.31
N CYS A 63 10.18 5.50 10.52
CA CYS A 63 10.60 6.06 11.81
C CYS A 63 9.39 6.46 12.65
N CYS A 64 8.67 7.50 12.22
CA CYS A 64 7.53 8.03 12.98
C CYS A 64 6.19 7.36 12.67
N GLN A 65 6.13 6.48 11.65
CA GLN A 65 4.93 5.73 11.24
C GLN A 65 3.75 6.60 10.79
N SER A 66 4.03 7.87 10.52
CA SER A 66 3.07 8.77 9.90
C SER A 66 2.85 8.40 8.43
N PRO A 67 1.63 8.55 7.89
CA PRO A 67 1.37 8.35 6.47
C PRO A 67 2.13 9.39 5.64
N LEU A 68 2.63 8.96 4.50
CA LEU A 68 3.42 9.78 3.58
C LEU A 68 2.54 10.20 2.39
N THR A 69 1.91 11.36 2.49
CA THR A 69 1.14 11.97 1.41
C THR A 69 2.03 12.98 0.68
N PRO A 70 2.29 12.82 -0.63
CA PRO A 70 3.10 13.75 -1.39
C PRO A 70 2.54 15.18 -1.34
N GLY A 71 3.40 16.14 -1.06
CA GLY A 71 3.01 17.56 -0.96
C GLY A 71 2.56 18.01 0.43
N GLU A 72 2.04 17.12 1.25
CA GLU A 72 1.47 17.44 2.58
C GLU A 72 2.38 16.98 3.73
N THR A 73 2.57 15.68 3.88
CA THR A 73 3.38 15.08 4.94
C THR A 73 4.73 14.57 4.45
N ALA A 74 4.90 14.44 3.13
CA ALA A 74 6.13 13.98 2.51
C ALA A 74 6.55 14.89 1.36
N ARG A 75 7.83 15.22 1.31
CA ARG A 75 8.47 15.91 0.18
C ARG A 75 9.08 14.87 -0.75
N VAL A 76 8.69 14.90 -2.02
CA VAL A 76 9.20 14.02 -3.07
C VAL A 76 10.14 14.81 -3.98
N ARG A 77 11.36 14.29 -4.21
CA ARG A 77 12.35 14.90 -5.10
C ARG A 77 13.07 13.83 -5.91
N LEU A 78 13.42 14.17 -7.13
CA LEU A 78 14.31 13.38 -7.97
C LEU A 78 15.77 13.72 -7.60
N VAL A 79 16.57 12.69 -7.40
CA VAL A 79 17.99 12.80 -7.08
C VAL A 79 18.78 12.01 -8.12
N SER A 80 19.78 12.66 -8.74
CA SER A 80 20.58 12.08 -9.84
C SER A 80 21.81 11.33 -9.34
N LYS A 81 22.41 11.80 -8.23
CA LYS A 81 23.68 11.24 -7.68
C LYS A 81 23.41 10.49 -6.37
N PRO A 82 24.06 9.36 -6.09
CA PRO A 82 24.94 8.55 -6.96
C PRO A 82 24.17 7.75 -8.01
N VAL A 83 22.89 7.44 -7.79
CA VAL A 83 22.01 6.73 -8.71
C VAL A 83 20.71 7.52 -8.85
N LYS A 84 20.18 7.62 -10.07
CA LYS A 84 18.86 8.24 -10.30
C LYS A 84 17.81 7.56 -9.43
N SER A 85 17.21 8.32 -8.52
CA SER A 85 16.26 7.81 -7.53
C SER A 85 15.23 8.85 -7.15
N VAL A 86 14.05 8.39 -6.77
CA VAL A 86 13.02 9.22 -6.12
C VAL A 86 13.28 9.19 -4.62
N LYS A 87 13.52 10.36 -4.04
CA LYS A 87 13.71 10.55 -2.60
C LYS A 87 12.41 11.06 -1.98
N TRP A 88 11.85 10.29 -1.07
CA TRP A 88 10.72 10.66 -0.24
C TRP A 88 11.23 11.07 1.14
N THR A 89 10.99 12.31 1.54
CA THR A 89 11.40 12.82 2.85
C THR A 89 10.16 13.09 3.68
N CYS A 90 10.05 12.43 4.83
CA CYS A 90 8.98 12.69 5.79
C CYS A 90 9.18 14.08 6.42
N LEU A 91 8.14 14.92 6.46
CA LEU A 91 8.21 16.25 7.05
C LEU A 91 8.08 16.25 8.58
N THR A 92 7.68 15.12 9.17
CA THR A 92 7.54 14.99 10.63
C THR A 92 8.86 14.62 11.31
N CYS A 93 9.56 13.61 10.79
CA CYS A 93 10.80 13.09 11.40
C CYS A 93 12.04 13.28 10.52
N MET A 94 11.92 13.92 9.36
CA MET A 94 12.97 14.17 8.37
C MET A 94 13.64 12.92 7.80
N ASN A 95 13.15 11.73 8.14
CA ASN A 95 13.66 10.48 7.59
C ASN A 95 13.32 10.37 6.10
N SER A 96 14.23 9.80 5.32
CA SER A 96 14.07 9.68 3.87
C SER A 96 14.12 8.24 3.38
N LYS A 97 13.23 7.92 2.45
CA LYS A 97 13.24 6.67 1.66
C LYS A 97 13.71 6.98 0.25
N ARG A 98 14.50 6.11 -0.35
CA ARG A 98 14.96 6.25 -1.73
C ARG A 98 14.51 5.05 -2.55
N TYR A 99 13.96 5.32 -3.74
CA TYR A 99 13.54 4.29 -4.69
C TYR A 99 14.32 4.48 -5.98
N PRO A 100 15.15 3.49 -6.39
CA PRO A 100 15.94 3.59 -7.61
C PRO A 100 15.04 3.64 -8.85
N MET A 101 15.39 4.49 -9.83
CA MET A 101 14.70 4.64 -11.11
C MET A 101 15.59 4.17 -12.26
N LYS A 102 16.04 2.93 -12.22
CA LYS A 102 16.79 2.34 -13.33
C LYS A 102 15.80 1.83 -14.38
N LYS A 103 16.02 2.14 -15.67
CA LYS A 103 15.20 1.58 -16.76
C LYS A 103 15.24 0.04 -16.70
N GLY A 104 14.05 -0.59 -16.75
CA GLY A 104 13.92 -2.06 -16.67
C GLY A 104 14.04 -2.64 -15.26
N TYR A 105 14.30 -1.84 -14.23
CA TYR A 105 14.34 -2.33 -12.85
C TYR A 105 12.92 -2.50 -12.32
N LYS A 106 12.51 -3.73 -12.10
CA LYS A 106 11.30 -4.09 -11.36
C LYS A 106 11.73 -4.72 -10.04
N LEU A 107 11.08 -4.32 -8.96
CA LEU A 107 11.26 -5.02 -7.69
C LEU A 107 10.78 -6.46 -7.85
N TRP A 108 11.47 -7.40 -7.22
CA TRP A 108 11.05 -8.81 -7.26
C TRP A 108 9.58 -9.00 -6.85
N LEU A 109 9.13 -8.22 -5.85
CA LEU A 109 7.73 -8.22 -5.38
C LEU A 109 6.71 -7.71 -6.41
N ASP A 110 7.13 -6.92 -7.38
CA ASP A 110 6.27 -6.40 -8.45
C ASP A 110 6.25 -7.32 -9.69
N GLN A 111 6.98 -8.44 -9.64
CA GLN A 111 6.99 -9.46 -10.69
C GLN A 111 5.88 -10.47 -10.47
N SER A 112 5.28 -10.95 -11.56
CA SER A 112 4.21 -11.97 -11.51
C SER A 112 4.68 -13.26 -10.82
N GLU A 113 5.95 -13.59 -10.95
CA GLU A 113 6.58 -14.78 -10.34
C GLU A 113 6.61 -14.74 -8.81
N SER A 114 6.52 -13.55 -8.21
CA SER A 114 6.50 -13.39 -6.75
C SER A 114 5.18 -13.80 -6.10
N THR A 115 4.11 -13.89 -6.90
CA THR A 115 2.76 -14.23 -6.42
C THR A 115 2.51 -15.71 -6.67
N VAL A 116 2.59 -16.52 -5.61
CA VAL A 116 2.36 -17.98 -5.70
C VAL A 116 0.88 -18.30 -5.83
N GLN A 117 0.03 -17.61 -5.06
CA GLN A 117 -1.42 -17.86 -5.05
C GLN A 117 -2.18 -16.63 -4.54
N MET A 118 -3.30 -16.31 -5.17
CA MET A 118 -4.31 -15.39 -4.63
C MET A 118 -5.46 -16.18 -4.01
N LEU A 119 -5.80 -15.87 -2.77
CA LEU A 119 -6.92 -16.47 -2.05
C LEU A 119 -8.07 -15.46 -1.97
N ASP A 120 -9.18 -15.80 -2.63
CA ASP A 120 -10.40 -14.99 -2.56
C ASP A 120 -11.29 -15.52 -1.44
N PHE A 121 -11.49 -14.71 -0.41
CA PHE A 121 -12.35 -15.00 0.73
C PHE A 121 -13.78 -14.43 0.57
N THR A 122 -14.10 -13.84 -0.57
CA THR A 122 -15.44 -13.33 -0.85
C THR A 122 -16.43 -14.49 -0.94
N PRO A 123 -17.53 -14.45 -0.20
CA PRO A 123 -18.59 -15.44 -0.35
C PRO A 123 -19.15 -15.32 -1.76
N LYS A 124 -19.08 -16.38 -2.57
CA LYS A 124 -19.72 -16.43 -3.89
C LYS A 124 -21.22 -16.30 -3.68
N SER A 125 -21.80 -15.16 -4.00
CA SER A 125 -23.23 -14.98 -4.03
C SER A 125 -23.84 -15.95 -5.05
N LYS A 126 -24.72 -16.83 -4.57
CA LYS A 126 -25.50 -17.71 -5.43
C LYS A 126 -26.63 -16.89 -6.04
N ASN A 127 -26.38 -15.99 -6.94
CA ASN A 127 -27.37 -15.49 -7.90
C ASN A 127 -26.76 -14.34 -8.71
N GLY A 128 -26.89 -14.44 -10.01
CA GLY A 128 -26.69 -13.35 -10.94
C GLY A 128 -25.75 -13.67 -12.09
N ASN A 129 -26.33 -14.08 -13.19
CA ASN A 129 -25.74 -13.97 -14.52
C ASN A 129 -25.37 -12.50 -14.72
N PHE A 130 -24.08 -12.17 -14.56
CA PHE A 130 -23.58 -10.89 -15.00
C PHE A 130 -22.87 -11.10 -16.33
N GLU A 131 -23.53 -10.62 -17.38
CA GLU A 131 -22.99 -10.59 -18.73
C GLU A 131 -21.66 -9.84 -18.76
N LYS A 132 -20.68 -10.46 -19.39
CA LYS A 132 -19.40 -9.81 -19.71
C LYS A 132 -19.64 -8.70 -20.71
N SER A 133 -19.72 -7.46 -20.26
CA SER A 133 -19.53 -6.32 -21.14
C SER A 133 -18.03 -6.12 -21.34
N GLY A 134 -17.56 -6.42 -22.55
CA GLY A 134 -16.19 -6.20 -22.97
C GLY A 134 -15.86 -4.72 -22.97
N SER A 135 -14.77 -4.36 -22.34
CA SER A 135 -14.10 -3.08 -22.57
C SER A 135 -12.95 -3.33 -23.56
N GLU A 136 -13.23 -3.03 -24.82
CA GLU A 136 -12.23 -2.95 -25.88
C GLU A 136 -11.22 -1.86 -25.55
N GLY A 137 -9.96 -2.25 -25.54
CA GLY A 137 -8.84 -1.34 -25.36
C GLY A 137 -8.66 -0.42 -26.56
N ASN A 138 -8.79 0.87 -26.37
CA ASN A 138 -8.46 1.88 -27.35
C ASN A 138 -6.93 2.08 -27.37
N SER A 139 -6.28 1.45 -28.35
CA SER A 139 -4.87 1.70 -28.67
C SER A 139 -4.76 2.98 -29.48
N VAL A 140 -4.34 4.07 -28.84
CA VAL A 140 -3.95 5.29 -29.55
C VAL A 140 -2.54 5.09 -30.12
N LYS A 141 -2.47 4.91 -31.46
CA LYS A 141 -1.24 5.03 -32.24
C LYS A 141 -0.95 6.53 -32.40
N VAL A 142 0.12 7.01 -31.81
CA VAL A 142 0.72 8.29 -32.18
C VAL A 142 1.81 7.99 -33.23
N LYS A 143 1.59 8.48 -34.44
CA LYS A 143 2.59 8.56 -35.52
C LYS A 143 3.32 9.89 -35.38
N GLU A 144 4.65 9.82 -35.64
CA GLU A 144 5.64 10.86 -35.93
C GLU A 144 5.93 11.86 -34.82
#